data_1069528687247b384accb4dca8bfca07
#
_entry.id   1069528687247b384accb4dca8bfca07
#
_cell.length_a   1.000
_cell.length_b   1.000
_cell.length_c   1.000
_cell.angle_alpha   90.00
_cell.angle_beta   90.00
_cell.angle_gamma   90.00
#
_symmetry.space_group_name_H-M   'P 1'
#
loop_
_entity.id
_entity.type
_entity.pdbx_description
1 polymer ?
#
loop_
_entity_poly.entity_id
_entity_poly.type
_entity_poly.pdbx_seq_one_letter_code
_entity_poly.pdbx_strand_id
1 'polypeptide(L)'
;MEEWDGWKALLDDYIEAQVHGPVLLARDVEALVLDPSFRDTDIQQAAEQLPCPLEWHHGFRLSVDELQRHPDYRGAQYIELGISLAQDGYLDPKMLGDASGTGSYDDQALKRLWHYIARFGSLADAIPAPSKPATHPGPDPSDWSK
;
A
#
# COMPACT_ATOMS: atom_id res chain seq x y z
N MET A 1 15.36 -24.13 7.52
CA MET A 1 15.88 -22.94 6.82
C MET A 1 15.12 -21.77 7.38
N GLU A 2 15.71 -21.03 8.32
CA GLU A 2 15.08 -19.84 8.90
C GLU A 2 15.01 -18.78 7.82
N GLU A 3 13.80 -18.41 7.43
CA GLU A 3 13.53 -17.24 6.60
C GLU A 3 14.05 -16.00 7.35
N TRP A 4 15.01 -15.31 6.78
CA TRP A 4 15.64 -14.16 7.39
C TRP A 4 14.66 -12.98 7.41
N ASP A 5 13.96 -12.80 8.52
CA ASP A 5 13.06 -11.66 8.79
C ASP A 5 13.83 -10.34 9.09
N GLY A 6 15.12 -10.32 8.85
CA GLY A 6 16.01 -9.20 9.23
C GLY A 6 15.64 -7.85 8.61
N TRP A 7 14.98 -7.82 7.46
CA TRP A 7 14.57 -6.56 6.84
C TRP A 7 13.46 -5.82 7.62
N LYS A 8 12.59 -6.55 8.33
CA LYS A 8 11.53 -5.95 9.17
C LYS A 8 12.10 -5.25 10.40
N ALA A 9 13.18 -5.79 10.97
CA ALA A 9 13.90 -5.15 12.07
C ALA A 9 14.65 -3.89 11.64
N LEU A 10 15.12 -3.83 10.39
CA LEU A 10 15.89 -2.71 9.84
C LEU A 10 15.07 -1.42 9.62
N LEU A 11 13.73 -1.48 9.61
CA LEU A 11 12.89 -0.28 9.48
C LEU A 11 13.01 0.68 10.68
N ASP A 12 13.39 0.16 11.85
CA ASP A 12 13.58 0.98 13.05
C ASP A 12 15.07 1.33 13.29
N ASP A 13 16.01 0.60 12.67
CA ASP A 13 17.47 0.73 12.80
C ASP A 13 18.14 1.00 11.43
N TYR A 14 17.53 1.83 10.57
CA TYR A 14 18.11 2.13 9.28
C TYR A 14 19.37 2.98 9.37
N ILE A 15 20.31 2.70 8.48
CA ILE A 15 21.51 3.52 8.28
C ILE A 15 21.25 4.44 7.10
N GLU A 16 21.26 5.73 7.34
CA GLU A 16 21.12 6.74 6.30
C GLU A 16 22.48 7.03 5.65
N ALA A 17 22.51 7.00 4.32
CA ALA A 17 23.64 7.44 3.54
C ALA A 17 23.23 8.69 2.73
N GLN A 18 24.04 9.75 2.83
CA GLN A 18 23.83 10.96 2.06
C GLN A 18 24.70 10.96 0.80
N VAL A 19 24.06 11.15 -0.34
CA VAL A 19 24.75 11.34 -1.62
C VAL A 19 24.96 12.83 -1.87
N HIS A 20 26.21 13.27 -1.99
CA HIS A 20 26.55 14.64 -2.30
C HIS A 20 26.62 14.87 -3.80
N GLY A 21 25.88 15.87 -4.27
CA GLY A 21 25.81 16.25 -5.67
C GLY A 21 24.51 15.77 -6.36
N PRO A 22 24.32 16.12 -7.64
CA PRO A 22 23.13 15.75 -8.38
C PRO A 22 23.08 14.26 -8.71
N VAL A 23 21.92 13.65 -8.54
CA VAL A 23 21.61 12.31 -9.05
C VAL A 23 20.92 12.48 -10.40
N LEU A 24 21.51 11.92 -11.46
CA LEU A 24 20.97 11.98 -12.82
C LEU A 24 20.24 10.67 -13.14
N LEU A 25 18.94 10.72 -13.37
CA LEU A 25 18.11 9.54 -13.60
C LEU A 25 18.65 8.67 -14.75
N ALA A 26 19.08 9.30 -15.85
CA ALA A 26 19.59 8.56 -17.01
C ALA A 26 20.95 7.86 -16.80
N ARG A 27 21.69 8.22 -15.75
CA ARG A 27 23.05 7.71 -15.52
C ARG A 27 23.20 6.92 -14.22
N ASP A 28 22.55 7.44 -13.18
CA ASP A 28 22.82 7.02 -11.80
C ASP A 28 21.69 6.14 -11.23
N VAL A 29 20.57 6.01 -11.95
CA VAL A 29 19.40 5.22 -11.56
C VAL A 29 19.24 4.03 -12.48
N GLU A 30 19.33 2.83 -11.92
CA GLU A 30 19.17 1.58 -12.66
C GLU A 30 17.71 1.36 -13.07
N ALA A 31 16.77 1.56 -12.15
CA ALA A 31 15.35 1.49 -12.40
C ALA A 31 14.55 2.33 -11.39
N LEU A 32 13.39 2.79 -11.80
CA LEU A 32 12.35 3.31 -10.91
C LEU A 32 11.38 2.17 -10.61
N VAL A 33 11.25 1.79 -9.34
CA VAL A 33 10.40 0.67 -8.93
C VAL A 33 9.13 1.23 -8.28
N LEU A 34 7.97 0.93 -8.86
CA LEU A 34 6.67 1.37 -8.34
C LEU A 34 5.90 0.22 -7.70
N ASP A 35 5.01 0.59 -6.77
CA ASP A 35 3.99 -0.31 -6.25
C ASP A 35 2.87 -0.53 -7.28
N PRO A 36 2.39 -1.77 -7.47
CA PRO A 36 1.33 -2.06 -8.46
C PRO A 36 0.02 -1.31 -8.22
N SER A 37 -0.22 -0.77 -7.02
CA SER A 37 -1.39 0.08 -6.75
C SER A 37 -1.41 1.37 -7.59
N PHE A 38 -0.25 1.77 -8.14
CA PHE A 38 -0.15 2.94 -9.04
C PHE A 38 -0.32 2.59 -10.53
N ARG A 39 -0.70 1.35 -10.89
CA ARG A 39 -1.01 1.01 -12.29
C ARG A 39 -2.21 1.81 -12.78
N ASP A 40 -2.17 2.17 -14.07
CA ASP A 40 -3.22 2.93 -14.76
C ASP A 40 -3.52 4.31 -14.13
N THR A 41 -2.52 4.90 -13.44
CA THR A 41 -2.59 6.23 -12.84
C THR A 41 -1.70 7.24 -13.57
N ASP A 42 -1.90 8.53 -13.28
CA ASP A 42 -1.02 9.61 -13.71
C ASP A 42 0.41 9.48 -13.18
N ILE A 43 0.60 8.85 -12.02
CA ILE A 43 1.91 8.51 -11.45
C ILE A 43 2.68 7.56 -12.38
N GLN A 44 2.03 6.49 -12.87
CA GLN A 44 2.64 5.62 -13.86
C GLN A 44 3.00 6.39 -15.14
N GLN A 45 2.06 7.18 -15.68
CA GLN A 45 2.29 7.95 -16.89
C GLN A 45 3.47 8.92 -16.74
N ALA A 46 3.58 9.59 -15.57
CA ALA A 46 4.71 10.45 -15.27
C ALA A 46 6.03 9.67 -15.17
N ALA A 47 6.02 8.50 -14.54
CA ALA A 47 7.18 7.64 -14.38
C ALA A 47 7.72 7.13 -15.75
N GLU A 48 6.83 6.78 -16.67
CA GLU A 48 7.18 6.34 -18.03
C GLU A 48 7.86 7.42 -18.89
N GLN A 49 7.72 8.70 -18.52
CA GLN A 49 8.40 9.81 -19.19
C GLN A 49 9.82 10.05 -18.65
N LEU A 50 10.21 9.39 -17.57
CA LEU A 50 11.54 9.56 -16.99
C LEU A 50 12.59 8.77 -17.76
N PRO A 51 13.85 9.27 -17.84
CA PRO A 51 14.92 8.62 -18.60
C PRO A 51 15.57 7.46 -17.82
N CYS A 52 14.77 6.60 -17.22
CA CYS A 52 15.20 5.36 -16.55
C CYS A 52 14.11 4.28 -16.71
N PRO A 53 14.49 2.98 -16.67
CA PRO A 53 13.53 1.90 -16.73
C PRO A 53 12.50 1.96 -15.60
N LEU A 54 11.24 1.61 -15.90
CA LEU A 54 10.18 1.43 -14.92
C LEU A 54 10.01 -0.06 -14.61
N GLU A 55 10.08 -0.42 -13.34
CA GLU A 55 9.84 -1.77 -12.82
C GLU A 55 8.71 -1.75 -11.79
N TRP A 56 8.18 -2.92 -11.51
CA TRP A 56 7.09 -3.10 -10.55
C TRP A 56 7.53 -4.10 -9.48
N HIS A 57 7.34 -3.76 -8.21
CA HIS A 57 7.48 -4.76 -7.16
C HIS A 57 6.17 -5.53 -6.93
N HIS A 58 6.16 -6.48 -6.01
CA HIS A 58 4.99 -7.34 -5.78
C HIS A 58 3.80 -6.65 -5.11
N GLY A 59 4.00 -5.43 -4.62
CA GLY A 59 2.98 -4.65 -3.93
C GLY A 59 2.96 -4.88 -2.43
N PHE A 60 2.44 -3.87 -1.72
CA PHE A 60 2.18 -3.94 -0.29
C PHE A 60 0.69 -3.70 -0.03
N ARG A 61 0.06 -4.60 0.71
CA ARG A 61 -1.31 -4.41 1.22
C ARG A 61 -1.37 -4.79 2.68
N LEU A 62 -2.08 -3.99 3.45
CA LEU A 62 -2.30 -4.22 4.87
C LEU A 62 -3.80 -4.33 5.12
N SER A 63 -4.25 -5.46 5.68
CA SER A 63 -5.64 -5.59 6.10
C SER A 63 -5.93 -4.75 7.34
N VAL A 64 -7.15 -4.27 7.47
CA VAL A 64 -7.62 -3.55 8.67
C VAL A 64 -7.49 -4.45 9.91
N ASP A 65 -7.76 -5.74 9.77
CA ASP A 65 -7.62 -6.69 10.88
C ASP A 65 -6.18 -6.78 11.38
N GLU A 66 -5.21 -6.82 10.46
CA GLU A 66 -3.79 -6.84 10.84
C GLU A 66 -3.35 -5.50 11.42
N LEU A 67 -3.78 -4.38 10.83
CA LEU A 67 -3.51 -3.04 11.35
C LEU A 67 -3.95 -2.91 12.83
N GLN A 68 -5.14 -3.40 13.16
CA GLN A 68 -5.72 -3.33 14.51
C GLN A 68 -4.98 -4.16 15.56
N ARG A 69 -4.14 -5.11 15.16
CA ARG A 69 -3.35 -5.93 16.08
C ARG A 69 -2.14 -5.21 16.65
N HIS A 70 -1.78 -4.06 16.13
CA HIS A 70 -0.54 -3.36 16.45
C HIS A 70 -0.76 -1.93 16.98
N PRO A 71 -1.63 -1.70 18.00
CA PRO A 71 -1.96 -0.35 18.47
C PRO A 71 -0.77 0.39 19.08
N ASP A 72 0.20 -0.37 19.62
CA ASP A 72 1.35 0.19 20.34
C ASP A 72 2.55 0.51 19.41
N TYR A 73 2.48 0.13 18.12
CA TYR A 73 3.64 0.29 17.23
C TYR A 73 3.96 1.77 16.94
N ARG A 74 2.98 2.57 16.57
CA ARG A 74 3.14 4.02 16.31
C ARG A 74 2.08 4.88 17.02
N GLY A 75 1.05 4.25 17.58
CA GLY A 75 -0.04 4.88 18.32
C GLY A 75 -1.42 4.59 17.77
N ALA A 76 -2.40 4.45 18.66
CA ALA A 76 -3.77 4.07 18.33
C ALA A 76 -4.46 5.04 17.35
N GLN A 77 -4.12 6.33 17.38
CA GLN A 77 -4.67 7.34 16.47
C GLN A 77 -4.39 7.03 14.99
N TYR A 78 -3.29 6.35 14.69
CA TYR A 78 -2.95 5.95 13.31
C TYR A 78 -3.72 4.72 12.85
N ILE A 79 -4.17 3.88 13.79
CA ILE A 79 -5.11 2.80 13.50
C ILE A 79 -6.44 3.38 13.02
N GLU A 80 -6.99 4.35 13.75
CA GLU A 80 -8.25 5.02 13.39
C GLU A 80 -8.13 5.73 12.02
N LEU A 81 -7.02 6.42 11.78
CA LEU A 81 -6.73 7.01 10.48
C LEU A 81 -6.70 5.95 9.38
N GLY A 82 -5.99 4.85 9.59
CA GLY A 82 -5.91 3.75 8.62
C GLY A 82 -7.27 3.13 8.32
N ILE A 83 -8.09 2.90 9.33
CA ILE A 83 -9.46 2.39 9.15
C ILE A 83 -10.29 3.36 8.29
N SER A 84 -10.14 4.67 8.53
CA SER A 84 -10.89 5.70 7.76
C SER A 84 -10.48 5.80 6.30
N LEU A 85 -9.24 5.44 5.96
CA LEU A 85 -8.69 5.48 4.60
C LEU A 85 -8.83 4.16 3.87
N ALA A 86 -9.04 3.05 4.59
CA ALA A 86 -9.11 1.71 4.02
C ALA A 86 -10.27 1.57 3.04
N GLN A 87 -10.04 0.84 1.94
CA GLN A 87 -11.05 0.45 0.97
C GLN A 87 -11.11 -1.09 0.92
N ASP A 88 -12.32 -1.62 0.90
CA ASP A 88 -12.56 -3.07 0.91
C ASP A 88 -11.81 -3.83 2.02
N GLY A 89 -11.58 -3.17 3.17
CA GLY A 89 -10.87 -3.75 4.32
C GLY A 89 -9.35 -3.76 4.21
N TYR A 90 -8.77 -3.03 3.26
CA TYR A 90 -7.31 -2.96 3.03
C TYR A 90 -6.81 -1.54 2.87
N LEU A 91 -5.52 -1.38 3.14
CA LEU A 91 -4.70 -0.20 2.83
C LEU A 91 -3.62 -0.58 1.84
N ASP A 92 -3.30 0.33 0.92
CA ASP A 92 -2.17 0.24 0.00
C ASP A 92 -1.48 1.60 -0.17
N PRO A 93 -0.31 1.66 -0.83
CA PRO A 93 0.43 2.90 -1.02
C PRO A 93 -0.34 3.98 -1.79
N LYS A 94 -1.17 3.59 -2.77
CA LYS A 94 -1.95 4.55 -3.56
C LYS A 94 -2.96 5.31 -2.70
N MET A 95 -3.64 4.61 -1.78
CA MET A 95 -4.60 5.24 -0.87
C MET A 95 -3.95 6.33 -0.02
N LEU A 96 -2.71 6.09 0.45
CA LEU A 96 -1.96 7.10 1.19
C LEU A 96 -1.51 8.26 0.29
N GLY A 97 -1.10 7.97 -0.94
CA GLY A 97 -0.76 8.99 -1.93
C GLY A 97 -1.96 9.88 -2.27
N ASP A 98 -3.13 9.27 -2.51
CA ASP A 98 -4.37 9.98 -2.78
C ASP A 98 -4.77 10.88 -1.57
N ALA A 99 -4.65 10.36 -0.35
CA ALA A 99 -4.93 11.11 0.87
C ALA A 99 -3.99 12.32 1.02
N SER A 100 -2.69 12.15 0.77
CA SER A 100 -1.70 13.24 0.79
C SER A 100 -2.03 14.29 -0.27
N GLY A 101 -2.42 13.87 -1.47
CA GLY A 101 -2.81 14.76 -2.58
C GLY A 101 -4.01 15.67 -2.27
N THR A 102 -4.87 15.30 -1.33
CA THR A 102 -6.02 16.15 -0.91
C THR A 102 -5.59 17.36 -0.08
N GLY A 103 -4.41 17.31 0.55
CA GLY A 103 -3.97 18.32 1.53
C GLY A 103 -4.80 18.37 2.83
N SER A 104 -5.69 17.40 3.04
CA SER A 104 -6.59 17.36 4.21
C SER A 104 -6.01 16.59 5.40
N TYR A 105 -4.90 15.90 5.20
CA TYR A 105 -4.25 15.05 6.21
C TYR A 105 -2.85 15.56 6.52
N ASP A 106 -2.42 15.34 7.75
CA ASP A 106 -1.03 15.61 8.14
C ASP A 106 -0.09 14.59 7.48
N ASP A 107 0.90 15.06 6.74
CA ASP A 107 1.87 14.22 6.02
C ASP A 107 2.67 13.31 6.96
N GLN A 108 2.95 13.77 8.21
CA GLN A 108 3.63 12.94 9.19
C GLN A 108 2.74 11.80 9.69
N ALA A 109 1.43 12.03 9.80
CA ALA A 109 0.48 10.97 10.13
C ALA A 109 0.39 9.91 9.03
N LEU A 110 0.32 10.34 7.75
CA LEU A 110 0.35 9.44 6.60
C LEU A 110 1.67 8.66 6.51
N LYS A 111 2.81 9.30 6.79
CA LYS A 111 4.11 8.65 6.85
C LYS A 111 4.15 7.56 7.95
N ARG A 112 3.57 7.81 9.12
CA ARG A 112 3.49 6.80 10.18
C ARG A 112 2.59 5.64 9.79
N LEU A 113 1.49 5.91 9.09
CA LEU A 113 0.63 4.86 8.54
C LEU A 113 1.34 4.05 7.46
N TRP A 114 2.16 4.69 6.62
CA TRP A 114 3.05 4.00 5.69
C TRP A 114 3.97 3.00 6.41
N HIS A 115 4.50 3.34 7.59
CA HIS A 115 5.33 2.42 8.37
C HIS A 115 4.56 1.15 8.78
N TYR A 116 3.24 1.24 9.05
CA TYR A 116 2.42 0.04 9.28
C TYR A 116 2.33 -0.84 8.03
N ILE A 117 2.09 -0.25 6.87
CA ILE A 117 2.01 -0.99 5.60
C ILE A 117 3.34 -1.67 5.31
N ALA A 118 4.45 -0.95 5.44
CA ALA A 118 5.78 -1.47 5.16
C ALA A 118 6.20 -2.61 6.12
N ARG A 119 5.77 -2.53 7.39
CA ARG A 119 6.17 -3.51 8.41
C ARG A 119 5.27 -4.74 8.48
N PHE A 120 3.96 -4.55 8.38
CA PHE A 120 2.95 -5.58 8.63
C PHE A 120 2.16 -5.96 7.38
N GLY A 121 2.33 -5.23 6.28
CA GLY A 121 1.67 -5.52 5.02
C GLY A 121 2.16 -6.83 4.41
N SER A 122 1.27 -7.51 3.72
CA SER A 122 1.57 -8.68 2.91
C SER A 122 1.78 -8.26 1.46
N LEU A 123 2.47 -9.10 0.69
CA LEU A 123 2.51 -8.95 -0.76
C LEU A 123 1.09 -9.04 -1.34
N ALA A 124 0.77 -8.17 -2.30
CA ALA A 124 -0.59 -8.10 -2.86
C ALA A 124 -1.06 -9.45 -3.44
N ASP A 125 -0.16 -10.23 -4.01
CA ASP A 125 -0.46 -11.54 -4.59
C ASP A 125 -0.75 -12.62 -3.54
N ALA A 126 -0.35 -12.41 -2.28
CA ALA A 126 -0.62 -13.32 -1.18
C ALA A 126 -2.00 -13.10 -0.53
N ILE A 127 -2.70 -12.04 -0.92
CA ILE A 127 -4.03 -11.71 -0.40
C ILE A 127 -5.08 -12.39 -1.28
N PRO A 128 -5.87 -13.33 -0.76
CA PRO A 128 -6.94 -13.94 -1.53
C PRO A 128 -7.92 -12.86 -2.00
N ALA A 129 -8.32 -12.92 -3.26
CA ALA A 129 -9.37 -12.04 -3.78
C ALA A 129 -10.60 -12.11 -2.87
N PRO A 130 -11.26 -10.97 -2.55
CA PRO A 130 -12.47 -10.98 -1.76
C PRO A 130 -13.47 -11.95 -2.39
N SER A 131 -13.95 -12.91 -1.60
CA SER A 131 -14.99 -13.84 -2.04
C SER A 131 -16.18 -13.01 -2.51
N LYS A 132 -16.56 -13.18 -3.78
CA LYS A 132 -17.79 -12.56 -4.29
C LYS A 132 -18.90 -12.85 -3.29
N PRO A 133 -19.67 -11.82 -2.88
CA PRO A 133 -20.85 -12.08 -2.07
C PRO A 133 -21.70 -13.13 -2.81
N ALA A 134 -22.08 -14.18 -2.09
CA ALA A 134 -22.95 -15.20 -2.64
C ALA A 134 -24.19 -14.49 -3.21
N THR A 135 -24.37 -14.54 -4.52
CA THR A 135 -25.59 -14.12 -5.16
C THR A 135 -26.69 -15.00 -4.57
N HIS A 136 -27.49 -14.46 -3.66
CA HIS A 136 -28.73 -15.06 -3.28
C HIS A 136 -29.53 -15.27 -4.58
N PRO A 137 -29.96 -16.48 -4.91
CA PRO A 137 -30.92 -16.65 -5.99
C PRO A 137 -32.14 -15.84 -5.61
N GLY A 138 -32.46 -14.85 -6.43
CA GLY A 138 -33.70 -14.07 -6.29
C GLY A 138 -34.90 -15.01 -6.30
N PRO A 139 -36.03 -14.61 -5.72
CA PRO A 139 -37.24 -15.40 -5.73
C PRO A 139 -37.62 -15.78 -7.17
N ASP A 140 -37.97 -17.04 -7.36
CA ASP A 140 -38.37 -17.62 -8.65
C ASP A 140 -39.55 -16.83 -9.23
N PRO A 141 -39.48 -16.37 -10.49
CA PRO A 141 -40.59 -15.65 -11.12
C PRO A 141 -41.91 -16.41 -11.22
N SER A 142 -41.89 -17.73 -10.97
CA SER A 142 -43.10 -18.58 -10.99
C SER A 142 -44.02 -18.41 -9.76
N ASP A 143 -43.56 -17.70 -8.73
CA ASP A 143 -44.35 -17.50 -7.49
C ASP A 143 -45.33 -16.31 -7.56
N TRP A 144 -45.43 -15.64 -8.69
CA TRP A 144 -46.30 -14.44 -8.88
C TRP A 144 -47.64 -14.77 -9.58
N SER A 145 -48.00 -16.06 -9.69
CA SER A 145 -49.23 -16.47 -10.32
C SER A 145 -50.15 -17.19 -9.31
N LYS A 146 -50.74 -16.42 -8.39
CA LYS A 146 -52.03 -16.76 -7.76
C LYS A 146 -52.72 -15.48 -7.29
#